data_b5c10f467bf4317fb56dfa9599b95c10
#
_entry.id   b5c10f467bf4317fb56dfa9599b95c10
#
_cell.length_a   1.000
_cell.length_b   1.000
_cell.length_c   1.000
_cell.angle_alpha   90.00
_cell.angle_beta   90.00
_cell.angle_gamma   90.00
#
_symmetry.space_group_name_H-M   'P 1'
#
loop_
_entity.id
_entity.type
_entity.pdbx_description
1 polymer ?
#
loop_
_entity_poly.entity_id
_entity_poly.type
_entity_poly.pdbx_seq_one_letter_code
_entity_poly.pdbx_strand_id
1 'polypeptide(L)'
;EEAIAKAVDRRVISFTLDGETYWIKRKMSNDRKQFVKYSVEKEFYFEVAKMTIAFRAAPELSPEILVLTPDYMVTRDGGRTLKNWLDSDMPEEDKEQLLEEAGRALCALHQAGIVHGRPALRDITWKDGKFTFLDWENRLFTRDIEEQKAIDLILLLHGLAREDYREERHRMEALDRGYVAQGGEE
;
A
#
# COMPACT_ATOMS: atom_id res chain seq x y z
N GLU A 1 -5.29 20.25 -13.27
CA GLU A 1 -4.48 20.48 -14.50
C GLU A 1 -3.18 21.23 -14.19
N GLU A 2 -3.20 22.29 -13.37
CA GLU A 2 -2.00 23.09 -13.03
C GLU A 2 -0.91 22.27 -12.32
N ALA A 3 -1.28 21.38 -11.39
CA ALA A 3 -0.33 20.49 -10.70
C ALA A 3 0.35 19.50 -11.66
N ILE A 4 -0.39 19.00 -12.64
CA ILE A 4 0.12 18.11 -13.69
C ILE A 4 1.11 18.85 -14.60
N ALA A 5 0.80 20.09 -14.99
CA ALA A 5 1.64 20.91 -15.83
C ALA A 5 2.98 21.29 -15.19
N LYS A 6 3.01 21.45 -13.85
CA LYS A 6 4.24 21.80 -13.10
C LYS A 6 5.18 20.62 -12.84
N ALA A 7 4.72 19.37 -12.98
CA ALA A 7 5.48 18.16 -12.63
C ALA A 7 5.58 17.18 -13.82
N VAL A 8 6.06 17.66 -14.95
CA VAL A 8 6.08 16.93 -16.24
C VAL A 8 6.79 15.57 -16.14
N ASP A 9 7.85 15.45 -15.35
CA ASP A 9 8.70 14.26 -15.27
C ASP A 9 8.40 13.33 -14.08
N ARG A 10 7.33 13.60 -13.29
CA ARG A 10 6.99 12.78 -12.11
C ARG A 10 5.78 11.90 -12.39
N ARG A 11 5.94 10.60 -12.07
CA ARG A 11 4.85 9.61 -12.15
C ARG A 11 3.79 9.85 -11.08
N VAL A 12 4.23 10.21 -9.87
CA VAL A 12 3.36 10.46 -8.71
C VAL A 12 3.61 11.87 -8.19
N ILE A 13 2.53 12.62 -8.03
CA ILE A 13 2.54 14.01 -7.53
C ILE A 13 1.39 14.22 -6.58
N SER A 14 1.59 15.07 -5.57
CA SER A 14 0.52 15.51 -4.68
C SER A 14 0.11 16.96 -4.96
N PHE A 15 -1.12 17.29 -4.62
CA PHE A 15 -1.61 18.66 -4.59
C PHE A 15 -2.60 18.84 -3.44
N THR A 16 -2.81 20.07 -3.02
CA THR A 16 -3.78 20.41 -1.99
C THR A 16 -4.95 21.17 -2.62
N LEU A 17 -6.17 20.79 -2.24
CA LEU A 17 -7.40 21.47 -2.62
C LEU A 17 -8.30 21.53 -1.39
N ASP A 18 -8.76 22.72 -1.05
CA ASP A 18 -9.63 22.99 0.12
C ASP A 18 -9.07 22.43 1.45
N GLY A 19 -7.74 22.50 1.62
CA GLY A 19 -7.04 21.99 2.81
C GLY A 19 -6.76 20.49 2.83
N GLU A 20 -7.32 19.74 1.88
CA GLU A 20 -7.11 18.29 1.75
C GLU A 20 -6.02 17.98 0.73
N THR A 21 -5.24 16.92 0.99
CA THR A 21 -4.19 16.45 0.09
C THR A 21 -4.71 15.34 -0.80
N TYR A 22 -4.31 15.38 -2.06
CA TYR A 22 -4.65 14.40 -3.08
C TYR A 22 -3.41 13.95 -3.83
N TRP A 23 -3.43 12.73 -4.34
CA TRP A 23 -2.35 12.16 -5.14
C TRP A 23 -2.80 11.88 -6.56
N ILE A 24 -1.98 12.29 -7.52
CA ILE A 24 -2.13 11.97 -8.93
C ILE A 24 -1.09 10.91 -9.26
N LYS A 25 -1.51 9.74 -9.73
CA LYS A 25 -0.63 8.73 -10.32
C LYS A 25 -0.84 8.71 -11.83
N ARG A 26 0.21 9.01 -12.58
CA ARG A 26 0.17 9.13 -14.04
C ARG A 26 0.58 7.82 -14.71
N LYS A 27 -0.03 7.56 -15.87
CA LYS A 27 0.40 6.49 -16.77
C LYS A 27 1.72 6.89 -17.44
N MET A 28 2.82 6.65 -16.77
CA MET A 28 4.17 6.98 -17.26
C MET A 28 5.09 5.78 -17.15
N SER A 29 5.97 5.62 -18.15
CA SER A 29 7.09 4.70 -18.07
C SER A 29 8.16 5.27 -17.13
N ASN A 30 8.73 4.46 -16.26
CA ASN A 30 10.03 4.78 -15.68
C ASN A 30 11.06 4.69 -16.81
N ASP A 31 11.98 5.66 -16.93
CA ASP A 31 12.93 5.86 -18.05
C ASP A 31 13.68 4.62 -18.57
N ARG A 32 13.75 3.56 -17.78
CA ARG A 32 14.41 2.29 -18.15
C ARG A 32 13.53 1.35 -18.99
N LYS A 33 12.23 1.67 -19.20
CA LYS A 33 11.28 0.79 -19.91
C LYS A 33 10.69 1.41 -21.17
N GLN A 34 11.34 2.41 -21.77
CA GLN A 34 10.84 3.11 -22.96
C GLN A 34 10.52 2.19 -24.16
N PHE A 35 11.06 0.98 -24.19
CA PHE A 35 10.83 0.03 -25.29
C PHE A 35 9.49 -0.73 -25.20
N VAL A 36 8.68 -0.57 -24.11
CA VAL A 36 7.46 -1.37 -23.92
C VAL A 36 6.25 -0.49 -23.62
N LYS A 37 5.87 0.35 -24.58
CA LYS A 37 4.68 1.22 -24.48
C LYS A 37 3.39 0.45 -24.09
N TYR A 38 3.25 -0.77 -24.58
CA TYR A 38 2.14 -1.66 -24.29
C TYR A 38 2.13 -2.18 -22.83
N SER A 39 3.28 -2.29 -22.18
CA SER A 39 3.36 -2.75 -20.78
C SER A 39 2.92 -1.67 -19.80
N VAL A 40 3.23 -0.40 -20.05
CA VAL A 40 2.88 0.74 -19.18
C VAL A 40 1.36 0.91 -19.07
N GLU A 41 0.70 0.85 -20.21
CA GLU A 41 -0.77 0.95 -20.26
C GLU A 41 -1.44 -0.22 -19.55
N LYS A 42 -0.96 -1.44 -19.81
CA LYS A 42 -1.47 -2.65 -19.16
C LYS A 42 -1.23 -2.65 -17.64
N GLU A 43 -0.06 -2.20 -17.20
CA GLU A 43 0.27 -2.06 -15.78
C GLU A 43 -0.65 -1.05 -15.09
N PHE A 44 -0.86 0.12 -15.71
CA PHE A 44 -1.74 1.15 -15.18
C PHE A 44 -3.19 0.66 -15.02
N TYR A 45 -3.77 0.07 -16.06
CA TYR A 45 -5.14 -0.42 -15.97
C TYR A 45 -5.28 -1.66 -15.08
N PHE A 46 -4.25 -2.47 -14.96
CA PHE A 46 -4.23 -3.57 -14.01
C PHE A 46 -4.27 -3.05 -12.56
N GLU A 47 -3.49 -2.03 -12.25
CA GLU A 47 -3.51 -1.38 -10.95
C GLU A 47 -4.88 -0.75 -10.65
N VAL A 48 -5.44 0.00 -11.61
CA VAL A 48 -6.79 0.59 -11.49
C VAL A 48 -7.84 -0.48 -11.20
N ALA A 49 -7.80 -1.60 -11.92
CA ALA A 49 -8.74 -2.70 -11.73
C ALA A 49 -8.61 -3.32 -10.34
N LYS A 50 -7.38 -3.66 -9.91
CA LYS A 50 -7.13 -4.21 -8.57
C LYS A 50 -7.58 -3.26 -7.46
N MET A 51 -7.20 -1.99 -7.54
CA MET A 51 -7.58 -0.96 -6.58
C MET A 51 -9.10 -0.81 -6.51
N THR A 52 -9.79 -0.81 -7.66
CA THR A 52 -11.25 -0.74 -7.69
C THR A 52 -11.91 -1.95 -7.02
N ILE A 53 -11.38 -3.16 -7.26
CA ILE A 53 -11.88 -4.39 -6.61
C ILE A 53 -11.62 -4.33 -5.11
N ALA A 54 -10.41 -3.95 -4.69
CA ALA A 54 -10.03 -3.81 -3.30
C ALA A 54 -10.90 -2.77 -2.57
N PHE A 55 -11.11 -1.60 -3.17
CA PHE A 55 -11.98 -0.57 -2.59
C PHE A 55 -13.43 -1.03 -2.44
N ARG A 56 -13.95 -1.82 -3.38
CA ARG A 56 -15.33 -2.37 -3.26
C ARG A 56 -15.47 -3.40 -2.15
N ALA A 57 -14.44 -4.22 -1.93
CA ALA A 57 -14.46 -5.27 -0.92
C ALA A 57 -14.07 -4.76 0.48
N ALA A 58 -13.14 -3.82 0.54
CA ALA A 58 -12.58 -3.27 1.77
C ALA A 58 -12.31 -1.75 1.62
N PRO A 59 -13.36 -0.90 1.60
CA PRO A 59 -13.24 0.53 1.28
C PRO A 59 -12.38 1.32 2.28
N GLU A 60 -12.27 0.82 3.53
CA GLU A 60 -11.43 1.46 4.55
C GLU A 60 -9.93 1.14 4.37
N LEU A 61 -9.57 0.12 3.56
CA LEU A 61 -8.21 -0.40 3.42
C LEU A 61 -7.59 -0.12 2.05
N SER A 62 -8.32 0.47 1.13
CA SER A 62 -7.83 0.79 -0.22
C SER A 62 -8.19 2.24 -0.59
N PRO A 63 -7.35 2.94 -1.37
CA PRO A 63 -7.67 4.28 -1.81
C PRO A 63 -8.91 4.31 -2.71
N GLU A 64 -9.76 5.32 -2.52
CA GLU A 64 -10.80 5.63 -3.47
C GLU A 64 -10.23 6.34 -4.70
N ILE A 65 -10.54 5.86 -5.90
CA ILE A 65 -10.25 6.57 -7.14
C ILE A 65 -11.33 7.63 -7.35
N LEU A 66 -10.98 8.89 -7.11
CA LEU A 66 -11.89 10.03 -7.25
C LEU A 66 -12.03 10.50 -8.69
N VAL A 67 -10.93 10.41 -9.45
CA VAL A 67 -10.90 10.77 -10.88
C VAL A 67 -10.08 9.71 -11.60
N LEU A 68 -10.62 9.22 -12.71
CA LEU A 68 -9.92 8.34 -13.63
C LEU A 68 -10.00 8.89 -15.05
N THR A 69 -8.84 9.03 -15.67
CA THR A 69 -8.69 9.40 -17.09
C THR A 69 -7.83 8.38 -17.81
N PRO A 70 -7.71 8.42 -19.13
CA PRO A 70 -6.78 7.55 -19.86
C PRO A 70 -5.31 7.71 -19.46
N ASP A 71 -4.93 8.84 -18.83
CA ASP A 71 -3.53 9.21 -18.60
C ASP A 71 -3.15 9.29 -17.11
N TYR A 72 -4.12 9.38 -16.20
CA TYR A 72 -3.88 9.45 -14.76
C TYR A 72 -5.10 9.07 -13.93
N MET A 73 -4.84 8.72 -12.67
CA MET A 73 -5.86 8.61 -11.63
C MET A 73 -5.56 9.56 -10.47
N VAL A 74 -6.61 9.97 -9.76
CA VAL A 74 -6.52 10.80 -8.54
C VAL A 74 -7.12 10.04 -7.38
N THR A 75 -6.40 10.01 -6.26
CA THR A 75 -6.85 9.41 -4.99
C THR A 75 -6.72 10.40 -3.84
N ARG A 76 -7.40 10.15 -2.73
CA ARG A 76 -7.16 10.86 -1.47
C ARG A 76 -5.84 10.47 -0.86
N ASP A 77 -5.29 11.36 -0.02
CA ASP A 77 -4.13 11.07 0.80
C ASP A 77 -4.48 10.07 1.90
N GLY A 78 -3.77 8.95 1.94
CA GLY A 78 -3.88 7.93 2.98
C GLY A 78 -3.03 8.20 4.22
N GLY A 79 -2.30 9.33 4.23
CA GLY A 79 -1.45 9.71 5.35
C GLY A 79 0.00 9.25 5.22
N ARG A 80 0.69 9.23 6.36
CA ARG A 80 2.11 8.89 6.45
C ARG A 80 2.31 7.38 6.34
N THR A 81 3.34 6.95 5.60
CA THR A 81 3.65 5.52 5.44
C THR A 81 4.15 4.88 6.74
N LEU A 82 3.92 3.57 6.91
CA LEU A 82 4.46 2.83 8.05
C LEU A 82 5.98 2.98 8.14
N LYS A 83 6.69 2.91 7.01
CA LYS A 83 8.13 3.15 7.00
C LYS A 83 8.48 4.48 7.66
N ASN A 84 7.84 5.57 7.26
CA ASN A 84 8.12 6.88 7.81
C ASN A 84 7.72 7.02 9.29
N TRP A 85 6.72 6.27 9.76
CA TRP A 85 6.37 6.19 11.17
C TRP A 85 7.45 5.45 11.96
N LEU A 86 7.92 4.32 11.47
CA LEU A 86 8.98 3.53 12.12
C LEU A 86 10.33 4.28 12.16
N ASP A 87 10.61 5.11 11.16
CA ASP A 87 11.79 5.97 11.09
C ASP A 87 11.70 7.23 11.96
N SER A 88 10.56 7.49 12.59
CA SER A 88 10.35 8.69 13.40
C SER A 88 10.77 8.50 14.85
N ASP A 89 10.77 9.62 15.60
CA ASP A 89 11.03 9.66 17.05
C ASP A 89 9.87 9.10 17.90
N MET A 90 8.91 8.39 17.28
CA MET A 90 7.82 7.71 17.98
C MET A 90 8.40 6.70 18.99
N PRO A 91 7.87 6.63 20.23
CA PRO A 91 8.27 5.61 21.19
C PRO A 91 8.14 4.20 20.62
N GLU A 92 9.03 3.29 21.00
CA GLU A 92 9.05 1.92 20.45
C GLU A 92 7.76 1.15 20.76
N GLU A 93 7.19 1.36 21.96
CA GLU A 93 5.91 0.78 22.32
C GLU A 93 4.76 1.21 21.36
N ASP A 94 4.75 2.49 20.96
CA ASP A 94 3.76 3.00 20.01
C ASP A 94 3.98 2.43 18.60
N LYS A 95 5.25 2.20 18.20
CA LYS A 95 5.59 1.54 16.94
C LYS A 95 5.13 0.08 16.91
N GLU A 96 5.33 -0.64 18.02
CA GLU A 96 4.84 -2.02 18.15
C GLU A 96 3.31 -2.06 18.09
N GLN A 97 2.62 -1.16 18.78
CA GLN A 97 1.16 -1.05 18.69
C GLN A 97 0.69 -0.75 17.26
N LEU A 98 1.36 0.20 16.57
CA LEU A 98 1.04 0.54 15.18
C LEU A 98 1.24 -0.68 14.25
N LEU A 99 2.26 -1.49 14.48
CA LEU A 99 2.51 -2.72 13.71
C LEU A 99 1.49 -3.81 14.01
N GLU A 100 1.06 -3.96 15.27
CA GLU A 100 -0.01 -4.87 15.63
C GLU A 100 -1.32 -4.48 14.92
N GLU A 101 -1.66 -3.20 14.90
CA GLU A 101 -2.81 -2.69 14.15
C GLU A 101 -2.67 -2.90 12.64
N ALA A 102 -1.45 -2.74 12.08
CA ALA A 102 -1.17 -3.02 10.67
C ALA A 102 -1.35 -4.51 10.31
N GLY A 103 -0.96 -5.42 11.22
CA GLY A 103 -1.22 -6.85 11.10
C GLY A 103 -2.72 -7.15 11.04
N ARG A 104 -3.51 -6.54 11.95
CA ARG A 104 -4.98 -6.64 11.92
C ARG A 104 -5.57 -6.13 10.59
N ALA A 105 -5.06 -5.01 10.09
CA ALA A 105 -5.51 -4.43 8.83
C ALA A 105 -5.21 -5.35 7.63
N LEU A 106 -4.02 -5.98 7.60
CA LEU A 106 -3.69 -6.96 6.55
C LEU A 106 -4.61 -8.18 6.62
N CYS A 107 -4.85 -8.72 7.83
CA CYS A 107 -5.78 -9.83 8.01
C CYS A 107 -7.21 -9.46 7.57
N ALA A 108 -7.70 -8.27 7.92
CA ALA A 108 -9.01 -7.79 7.49
C ALA A 108 -9.11 -7.67 5.96
N LEU A 109 -8.05 -7.23 5.29
CA LEU A 109 -7.96 -7.22 3.83
C LEU A 109 -8.09 -8.65 3.25
N HIS A 110 -7.37 -9.62 3.85
CA HIS A 110 -7.41 -11.03 3.45
C HIS A 110 -8.77 -11.67 3.72
N GLN A 111 -9.45 -11.32 4.81
CA GLN A 111 -10.82 -11.77 5.12
C GLN A 111 -11.85 -11.22 4.13
N ALA A 112 -11.63 -10.03 3.59
CA ALA A 112 -12.42 -9.49 2.50
C ALA A 112 -12.17 -10.19 1.14
N GLY A 113 -11.32 -11.22 1.10
CA GLY A 113 -10.96 -11.97 -0.11
C GLY A 113 -9.97 -11.24 -1.02
N ILE A 114 -9.29 -10.23 -0.50
CA ILE A 114 -8.34 -9.41 -1.26
C ILE A 114 -6.92 -9.72 -0.81
N VAL A 115 -6.03 -9.96 -1.77
CA VAL A 115 -4.59 -10.10 -1.56
C VAL A 115 -3.85 -8.98 -2.26
N HIS A 116 -2.87 -8.39 -1.57
CA HIS A 116 -2.12 -7.24 -2.10
C HIS A 116 -1.16 -7.64 -3.22
N GLY A 117 -0.48 -8.78 -3.04
CA GLY A 117 0.53 -9.31 -3.96
C GLY A 117 1.96 -8.97 -3.57
N ARG A 118 2.20 -7.85 -2.92
CA ARG A 118 3.51 -7.47 -2.34
C ARG A 118 3.36 -6.28 -1.40
N PRO A 119 2.75 -6.43 -0.22
CA PRO A 119 2.69 -5.35 0.74
C PRO A 119 4.10 -4.99 1.22
N ALA A 120 4.40 -3.70 1.30
CA ALA A 120 5.64 -3.21 1.86
C ALA A 120 5.36 -2.03 2.82
N LEU A 121 6.24 -1.78 3.78
CA LEU A 121 6.06 -0.72 4.78
C LEU A 121 5.86 0.67 4.18
N ARG A 122 6.42 0.93 3.01
CA ARG A 122 6.25 2.19 2.27
C ARG A 122 4.92 2.27 1.50
N ASP A 123 4.26 1.13 1.29
CA ASP A 123 3.04 1.00 0.52
C ASP A 123 1.81 0.86 1.44
N ILE A 124 2.00 0.97 2.75
CA ILE A 124 0.95 0.99 3.76
C ILE A 124 1.02 2.34 4.47
N THR A 125 -0.07 3.08 4.47
CA THR A 125 -0.19 4.36 5.16
C THR A 125 -1.12 4.26 6.36
N TRP A 126 -0.90 5.17 7.33
CA TRP A 126 -1.77 5.31 8.49
C TRP A 126 -2.11 6.78 8.71
N LYS A 127 -3.40 7.06 8.90
CA LYS A 127 -3.94 8.39 9.20
C LYS A 127 -5.20 8.24 10.05
N ASP A 128 -5.24 8.90 11.19
CA ASP A 128 -6.43 9.00 12.06
C ASP A 128 -7.07 7.62 12.39
N GLY A 129 -6.23 6.63 12.70
CA GLY A 129 -6.67 5.27 13.04
C GLY A 129 -7.01 4.39 11.83
N LYS A 130 -6.77 4.83 10.61
CA LYS A 130 -7.07 4.10 9.38
C LYS A 130 -5.82 3.72 8.62
N PHE A 131 -5.77 2.47 8.18
CA PHE A 131 -4.73 1.98 7.27
C PHE A 131 -5.22 2.01 5.82
N THR A 132 -4.31 2.34 4.92
CA THR A 132 -4.59 2.29 3.48
C THR A 132 -3.43 1.60 2.76
N PHE A 133 -3.74 0.53 2.02
CA PHE A 133 -2.78 -0.18 1.19
C PHE A 133 -2.67 0.49 -0.17
N LEU A 134 -1.44 0.83 -0.57
CA LEU A 134 -1.11 1.51 -1.82
C LEU A 134 -0.38 0.57 -2.78
N ASP A 135 -0.16 1.02 -4.03
CA ASP A 135 0.68 0.34 -5.02
C ASP A 135 0.19 -1.05 -5.46
N TRP A 136 -1.04 -1.11 -5.91
CA TRP A 136 -1.73 -2.32 -6.37
C TRP A 136 -1.24 -2.89 -7.71
N GLU A 137 -0.11 -2.41 -8.24
CA GLU A 137 0.44 -2.82 -9.54
C GLU A 137 1.07 -4.23 -9.53
N ASN A 138 1.33 -4.79 -8.36
CA ASN A 138 2.01 -6.06 -8.22
C ASN A 138 1.13 -7.25 -8.63
N ARG A 139 1.74 -8.19 -9.37
CA ARG A 139 1.09 -9.44 -9.73
C ARG A 139 1.20 -10.43 -8.57
N LEU A 140 0.24 -11.35 -8.51
CA LEU A 140 0.26 -12.43 -7.54
C LEU A 140 1.35 -13.46 -7.91
N PHE A 141 1.97 -14.05 -6.90
CA PHE A 141 2.98 -15.09 -7.06
C PHE A 141 2.34 -16.45 -7.37
N THR A 142 1.14 -16.67 -6.85
CA THR A 142 0.36 -17.88 -7.04
C THR A 142 -1.10 -17.55 -7.37
N ARG A 143 -1.85 -18.54 -7.87
CA ARG A 143 -3.30 -18.45 -8.06
C ARG A 143 -4.08 -18.94 -6.85
N ASP A 144 -3.43 -19.64 -5.94
CA ASP A 144 -4.00 -20.06 -4.67
C ASP A 144 -4.06 -18.84 -3.75
N ILE A 145 -5.25 -18.48 -3.32
CA ILE A 145 -5.48 -17.28 -2.50
C ILE A 145 -4.93 -17.47 -1.09
N GLU A 146 -5.04 -18.67 -0.51
CA GLU A 146 -4.52 -18.92 0.84
C GLU A 146 -2.99 -18.89 0.85
N GLU A 147 -2.36 -19.51 -0.16
CA GLU A 147 -0.91 -19.40 -0.34
C GLU A 147 -0.48 -17.94 -0.56
N GLN A 148 -1.25 -17.15 -1.32
CA GLN A 148 -0.93 -15.74 -1.57
C GLN A 148 -1.07 -14.89 -0.29
N LYS A 149 -2.04 -15.17 0.59
CA LYS A 149 -2.16 -14.50 1.89
C LYS A 149 -0.91 -14.73 2.75
N ALA A 150 -0.43 -15.97 2.81
CA ALA A 150 0.82 -16.32 3.50
C ALA A 150 2.03 -15.58 2.90
N ILE A 151 2.11 -15.51 1.56
CA ILE A 151 3.16 -14.76 0.86
C ILE A 151 3.09 -13.26 1.22
N ASP A 152 1.91 -12.65 1.24
CA ASP A 152 1.76 -11.24 1.60
C ASP A 152 2.26 -10.97 3.03
N LEU A 153 1.90 -11.82 4.00
CA LEU A 153 2.38 -11.72 5.38
C LEU A 153 3.91 -11.88 5.45
N ILE A 154 4.46 -12.91 4.82
CA ILE A 154 5.90 -13.17 4.79
C ILE A 154 6.66 -11.99 4.18
N LEU A 155 6.16 -11.40 3.09
CA LEU A 155 6.81 -10.25 2.45
C LEU A 155 6.81 -9.01 3.34
N LEU A 156 5.73 -8.78 4.09
CA LEU A 156 5.64 -7.65 5.02
C LEU A 156 6.58 -7.86 6.23
N LEU A 157 6.60 -9.06 6.82
CA LEU A 157 7.54 -9.44 7.88
C LEU A 157 9.00 -9.33 7.40
N HIS A 158 9.31 -9.82 6.21
CA HIS A 158 10.63 -9.69 5.61
C HIS A 158 11.02 -8.22 5.37
N GLY A 159 10.03 -7.36 5.07
CA GLY A 159 10.24 -5.92 4.97
C GLY A 159 10.73 -5.32 6.29
N LEU A 160 10.15 -5.74 7.42
CA LEU A 160 10.61 -5.33 8.75
C LEU A 160 12.03 -5.81 9.05
N ALA A 161 12.32 -7.08 8.74
CA ALA A 161 13.63 -7.71 8.98
C ALA A 161 14.78 -7.03 8.24
N ARG A 162 14.54 -6.23 7.23
CA ARG A 162 15.57 -5.50 6.47
C ARG A 162 15.91 -4.11 7.01
N GLU A 163 15.07 -3.55 7.88
CA GLU A 163 15.17 -2.14 8.25
C GLU A 163 16.03 -1.89 9.49
N ASP A 164 16.07 -2.80 10.50
CA ASP A 164 16.97 -2.67 11.66
C ASP A 164 17.15 -4.00 12.44
N TYR A 165 18.40 -4.46 12.58
CA TYR A 165 18.79 -5.75 13.17
C TYR A 165 18.57 -5.87 14.69
N ARG A 166 18.31 -4.80 15.42
CA ARG A 166 18.29 -4.83 16.90
C ARG A 166 16.90 -4.99 17.50
N GLU A 167 15.88 -4.46 16.83
CA GLU A 167 14.50 -4.44 17.35
C GLU A 167 13.50 -5.19 16.46
N GLU A 168 14.01 -5.81 15.38
CA GLU A 168 13.25 -6.52 14.37
C GLU A 168 12.28 -7.55 14.94
N ARG A 169 12.75 -8.33 15.91
CA ARG A 169 12.00 -9.45 16.44
C ARG A 169 10.70 -8.98 17.10
N HIS A 170 10.76 -7.99 17.99
CA HIS A 170 9.57 -7.46 18.67
C HIS A 170 8.58 -6.85 17.69
N ARG A 171 9.08 -6.14 16.69
CA ARG A 171 8.26 -5.53 15.63
C ARG A 171 7.59 -6.59 14.77
N MET A 172 8.31 -7.65 14.38
CA MET A 172 7.74 -8.78 13.64
C MET A 172 6.70 -9.52 14.47
N GLU A 173 7.01 -9.80 15.75
CA GLU A 173 6.07 -10.44 16.68
C GLU A 173 4.82 -9.58 16.90
N ALA A 174 4.93 -8.25 16.96
CA ALA A 174 3.78 -7.35 17.08
C ALA A 174 2.86 -7.43 15.85
N LEU A 175 3.43 -7.34 14.64
CA LEU A 175 2.67 -7.45 13.41
C LEU A 175 1.98 -8.81 13.28
N ASP A 176 2.69 -9.90 13.58
CA ASP A 176 2.16 -11.25 13.53
C ASP A 176 1.03 -11.46 14.57
N ARG A 177 1.24 -11.02 15.82
CA ARG A 177 0.17 -11.02 16.83
C ARG A 177 -1.10 -10.34 16.34
N GLY A 178 -0.96 -9.17 15.69
CA GLY A 178 -2.10 -8.46 15.15
C GLY A 178 -2.83 -9.24 14.07
N TYR A 179 -2.08 -9.86 13.16
CA TYR A 179 -2.64 -10.68 12.10
C TYR A 179 -3.41 -11.88 12.65
N VAL A 180 -2.80 -12.65 13.55
CA VAL A 180 -3.41 -13.83 14.19
C VAL A 180 -4.61 -13.43 15.08
N ALA A 181 -4.50 -12.37 15.87
CA ALA A 181 -5.58 -11.89 16.72
C ALA A 181 -6.84 -11.46 15.95
N GLN A 182 -6.69 -11.05 14.69
CA GLN A 182 -7.81 -10.74 13.79
C GLN A 182 -8.44 -12.01 13.18
N GLY A 183 -7.87 -13.19 13.42
CA GLY A 183 -8.33 -14.47 12.89
C GLY A 183 -7.54 -14.95 11.66
N GLY A 184 -6.32 -14.47 11.48
CA GLY A 184 -5.36 -15.04 10.55
C GLY A 184 -4.84 -16.40 11.03
N GLU A 185 -4.41 -17.24 10.10
CA GLU A 185 -3.70 -18.48 10.43
C GLU A 185 -2.21 -18.17 10.67
N GLU A 186 -1.60 -18.91 11.61
CA GLU A 186 -0.15 -18.84 11.88
C GLU A 186 0.67 -19.46 10.75
#